data_f2e4baa007e27d8d85430dc3a8ec3c62
#
_entry.id   f2e4baa007e27d8d85430dc3a8ec3c62
#
_cell.length_a   1.000
_cell.length_b   1.000
_cell.length_c   1.000
_cell.angle_alpha   90.00
_cell.angle_beta   90.00
_cell.angle_gamma   90.00
#
_symmetry.space_group_name_H-M   'P 1'
#
loop_
_entity.id
_entity.type
_entity.pdbx_description
1 polymer ?
#
loop_
_entity_poly.entity_id
_entity_poly.type
_entity_poly.pdbx_seq_one_letter_code
_entity_poly.pdbx_strand_id
1 'polypeptide(L)'
;MRYKAEIEKYIEDHKDEMFADIIKLCEINSEKSEAKEGMPYGVGPYEALMFTDKMSKEYGFKTKNYDNRVLAIDFSDKETQLDILAHVDVVPAGEGWKETEPFKPLIKDGRIYGRGTSDDKGPVIASLYAMRAIKELGIELSKNVRMIIGSDEECGMSCVKYYYTVEKEAPMTFSPDGAYPVVNIEKGKMDGKFSAKFDADKTLPRIISINAGTKSNVVPPKAAMIMEGLSAETVKAAAAEVGKATGVDFEVKGSDKLEITALGANAHASTPDNGKNAITALLQLVTKLDFAKSKQIELLHNLYELMPHGDTKGEAIGIAKSDEKSGALTLAFSIFNADEEGFEGVFDLRAPVSAEPKFLLDTCKEKFAKAGITFHTDSMIAPHEVSEDSDFVKTLLKCYEEYTGLDGYCIALGGLTYVHDLKNGVAFGAVFPGTDTRMHGADEFAVVDELVASAKIFAQAIVELCS
;
A
#
# COMPACT_ATOMS: atom_id res chain seq x y z
N MET A 1 15.65 -26.32 -15.03
CA MET A 1 14.55 -25.68 -15.79
C MET A 1 14.90 -25.63 -17.28
N ARG A 2 13.89 -25.70 -18.18
CA ARG A 2 14.13 -25.61 -19.63
C ARG A 2 14.59 -24.21 -20.01
N TYR A 3 15.50 -24.11 -20.99
CA TYR A 3 15.99 -22.86 -21.56
C TYR A 3 16.65 -21.89 -20.56
N LYS A 4 17.03 -22.33 -19.35
CA LYS A 4 17.60 -21.45 -18.31
C LYS A 4 18.86 -20.74 -18.81
N ALA A 5 19.80 -21.47 -19.38
CA ALA A 5 21.08 -20.89 -19.83
C ALA A 5 20.90 -19.90 -21.00
N GLU A 6 19.95 -20.19 -21.90
CA GLU A 6 19.61 -19.33 -23.03
C GLU A 6 18.96 -18.03 -22.55
N ILE A 7 18.01 -18.12 -21.59
CA ILE A 7 17.36 -16.97 -20.95
C ILE A 7 18.39 -16.11 -20.21
N GLU A 8 19.23 -16.74 -19.36
CA GLU A 8 20.27 -16.03 -18.63
C GLU A 8 21.18 -15.25 -19.57
N LYS A 9 21.67 -15.93 -20.61
CA LYS A 9 22.56 -15.30 -21.59
C LYS A 9 21.86 -14.14 -22.33
N TYR A 10 20.62 -14.34 -22.76
CA TYR A 10 19.88 -13.32 -23.48
C TYR A 10 19.69 -12.05 -22.64
N ILE A 11 19.23 -12.19 -21.40
CA ILE A 11 19.01 -11.05 -20.51
C ILE A 11 20.32 -10.34 -20.17
N GLU A 12 21.42 -11.08 -19.94
CA GLU A 12 22.74 -10.47 -19.73
C GLU A 12 23.24 -9.69 -20.95
N ASP A 13 23.04 -10.23 -22.13
CA ASP A 13 23.47 -9.58 -23.39
C ASP A 13 22.64 -8.30 -23.68
N HIS A 14 21.41 -8.18 -23.15
CA HIS A 14 20.50 -7.05 -23.42
C HIS A 14 20.24 -6.15 -22.20
N LYS A 15 20.91 -6.36 -21.07
CA LYS A 15 20.66 -5.60 -19.84
C LYS A 15 20.89 -4.10 -19.97
N ASP A 16 21.90 -3.67 -20.72
CA ASP A 16 22.17 -2.24 -20.92
C ASP A 16 21.06 -1.56 -21.74
N GLU A 17 20.47 -2.28 -22.72
CA GLU A 17 19.31 -1.82 -23.45
C GLU A 17 18.08 -1.75 -22.55
N MET A 18 17.86 -2.77 -21.70
CA MET A 18 16.79 -2.79 -20.70
C MET A 18 16.90 -1.58 -19.75
N PHE A 19 18.09 -1.28 -19.23
CA PHE A 19 18.28 -0.12 -18.35
C PHE A 19 18.03 1.21 -19.08
N ALA A 20 18.44 1.32 -20.35
CA ALA A 20 18.18 2.51 -21.16
C ALA A 20 16.66 2.73 -21.36
N ASP A 21 15.89 1.66 -21.50
CA ASP A 21 14.42 1.75 -21.63
C ASP A 21 13.73 2.07 -20.31
N ILE A 22 14.21 1.53 -19.19
CA ILE A 22 13.76 1.92 -17.85
C ILE A 22 13.97 3.42 -17.64
N ILE A 23 15.16 3.94 -17.95
CA ILE A 23 15.48 5.36 -17.83
C ILE A 23 14.48 6.19 -18.64
N LYS A 24 14.28 5.87 -19.92
CA LYS A 24 13.36 6.63 -20.80
C LYS A 24 11.93 6.64 -20.27
N LEU A 25 11.44 5.50 -19.73
CA LEU A 25 10.10 5.43 -19.17
C LEU A 25 9.99 6.23 -17.86
N CYS A 26 11.03 6.19 -17.01
CA CYS A 26 11.07 6.93 -15.77
C CYS A 26 11.30 8.45 -15.94
N GLU A 27 11.81 8.92 -17.11
CA GLU A 27 11.88 10.34 -17.45
C GLU A 27 10.49 10.97 -17.64
N ILE A 28 9.46 10.18 -17.90
CA ILE A 28 8.08 10.64 -18.03
C ILE A 28 7.48 10.84 -16.63
N ASN A 29 7.12 12.10 -16.31
CA ASN A 29 6.34 12.34 -15.07
C ASN A 29 4.91 11.86 -15.25
N SER A 30 4.63 10.66 -14.74
CA SER A 30 3.33 10.01 -14.82
C SER A 30 2.52 10.09 -13.51
N GLU A 31 2.74 11.12 -12.71
CA GLU A 31 1.84 11.47 -11.61
C GLU A 31 0.42 11.73 -12.14
N LYS A 32 -0.59 11.26 -11.43
CA LYS A 32 -1.98 11.56 -11.76
C LYS A 32 -2.23 13.06 -11.72
N SER A 33 -2.92 13.58 -12.71
CA SER A 33 -3.28 14.98 -12.81
C SER A 33 -4.73 15.14 -13.29
N GLU A 34 -5.17 16.38 -13.49
CA GLU A 34 -6.52 16.65 -13.96
C GLU A 34 -6.80 15.94 -15.29
N ALA A 35 -7.95 15.26 -15.35
CA ALA A 35 -8.40 14.55 -16.53
C ALA A 35 -8.62 15.50 -17.71
N LYS A 36 -8.20 15.08 -18.90
CA LYS A 36 -8.45 15.78 -20.17
C LYS A 36 -9.15 14.84 -21.15
N GLU A 37 -9.63 15.40 -22.25
CA GLU A 37 -10.25 14.58 -23.32
C GLU A 37 -9.26 13.49 -23.80
N GLY A 38 -9.68 12.23 -23.73
CA GLY A 38 -8.85 11.10 -24.08
C GLY A 38 -7.72 10.78 -23.08
N MET A 39 -7.61 11.48 -21.95
CA MET A 39 -6.57 11.29 -20.93
C MET A 39 -7.20 11.24 -19.53
N PRO A 40 -7.84 10.11 -19.18
CA PRO A 40 -8.68 10.00 -17.97
C PRO A 40 -7.93 10.23 -16.65
N TYR A 41 -6.61 10.04 -16.63
CA TYR A 41 -5.77 10.22 -15.44
C TYR A 41 -4.75 11.34 -15.58
N GLY A 42 -4.90 12.18 -16.63
CA GLY A 42 -4.01 13.29 -16.96
C GLY A 42 -2.98 12.94 -18.03
N VAL A 43 -2.14 13.91 -18.35
CA VAL A 43 -1.19 13.83 -19.48
C VAL A 43 -0.09 12.79 -19.19
N GLY A 44 0.51 12.83 -18.00
CA GLY A 44 1.67 12.01 -17.69
C GLY A 44 1.40 10.49 -17.75
N PRO A 45 0.36 9.96 -17.07
CA PRO A 45 0.00 8.56 -17.20
C PRO A 45 -0.32 8.14 -18.65
N TYR A 46 -0.97 9.02 -19.42
CA TYR A 46 -1.22 8.79 -20.84
C TYR A 46 0.08 8.69 -21.64
N GLU A 47 1.02 9.61 -21.45
CA GLU A 47 2.31 9.61 -22.17
C GLU A 47 3.12 8.33 -21.83
N ALA A 48 3.15 7.92 -20.56
CA ALA A 48 3.83 6.70 -20.15
C ALA A 48 3.19 5.45 -20.79
N LEU A 49 1.85 5.39 -20.84
CA LEU A 49 1.13 4.29 -21.48
C LEU A 49 1.41 4.22 -22.98
N MET A 50 1.41 5.39 -23.68
CA MET A 50 1.71 5.46 -25.12
C MET A 50 3.16 5.16 -25.43
N PHE A 51 4.11 5.54 -24.57
CA PHE A 51 5.51 5.17 -24.69
C PHE A 51 5.68 3.65 -24.61
N THR A 52 5.02 3.00 -23.65
CA THR A 52 5.03 1.53 -23.47
C THR A 52 4.38 0.82 -24.66
N ASP A 53 3.27 1.35 -25.19
CA ASP A 53 2.62 0.83 -26.40
C ASP A 53 3.56 0.85 -27.62
N LYS A 54 4.21 1.99 -27.85
CA LYS A 54 5.17 2.15 -28.95
C LYS A 54 6.33 1.17 -28.81
N MET A 55 6.95 1.09 -27.64
CA MET A 55 8.07 0.17 -27.35
C MET A 55 7.66 -1.29 -27.58
N SER A 56 6.49 -1.69 -27.10
CA SER A 56 5.99 -3.06 -27.26
C SER A 56 5.80 -3.43 -28.72
N LYS A 57 5.30 -2.50 -29.54
CA LYS A 57 5.17 -2.68 -30.98
C LYS A 57 6.52 -2.78 -31.71
N GLU A 58 7.50 -1.99 -31.29
CA GLU A 58 8.87 -2.06 -31.81
C GLU A 58 9.53 -3.41 -31.51
N TYR A 59 9.21 -4.03 -30.35
CA TYR A 59 9.61 -5.41 -30.03
C TYR A 59 8.71 -6.48 -30.67
N GLY A 60 7.79 -6.05 -31.54
CA GLY A 60 6.97 -6.95 -32.37
C GLY A 60 5.82 -7.62 -31.61
N PHE A 61 5.36 -7.06 -30.49
CA PHE A 61 4.17 -7.54 -29.80
C PHE A 61 2.89 -6.92 -30.38
N LYS A 62 1.79 -7.62 -30.22
CA LYS A 62 0.46 -7.09 -30.48
C LYS A 62 -0.04 -6.35 -29.26
N THR A 63 -0.56 -5.16 -29.48
CA THR A 63 -1.08 -4.34 -28.39
C THR A 63 -2.52 -3.96 -28.62
N LYS A 64 -3.28 -3.77 -27.54
CA LYS A 64 -4.65 -3.24 -27.57
C LYS A 64 -4.80 -2.22 -26.44
N ASN A 65 -5.14 -1.00 -26.82
CA ASN A 65 -5.39 0.09 -25.89
C ASN A 65 -6.87 0.14 -25.53
N TYR A 66 -7.17 0.21 -24.23
CA TYR A 66 -8.51 0.28 -23.67
C TYR A 66 -8.75 1.69 -23.10
N ASP A 67 -9.24 2.59 -23.95
CA ASP A 67 -9.64 3.97 -23.63
C ASP A 67 -8.56 4.78 -22.90
N ASN A 68 -7.28 4.54 -23.24
CA ASN A 68 -6.13 5.17 -22.60
C ASN A 68 -6.08 4.98 -21.05
N ARG A 69 -6.72 3.94 -20.57
CA ARG A 69 -6.70 3.50 -19.16
C ARG A 69 -5.80 2.32 -18.95
N VAL A 70 -5.82 1.37 -19.89
CA VAL A 70 -5.07 0.12 -19.84
C VAL A 70 -4.53 -0.22 -21.21
N LEU A 71 -3.31 -0.72 -21.25
CA LEU A 71 -2.69 -1.30 -22.42
C LEU A 71 -2.53 -2.81 -22.19
N ALA A 72 -3.08 -3.65 -23.07
CA ALA A 72 -2.79 -5.07 -23.12
C ALA A 72 -1.76 -5.37 -24.20
N ILE A 73 -0.78 -6.21 -23.89
CA ILE A 73 0.33 -6.64 -24.75
C ILE A 73 0.31 -8.16 -24.83
N ASP A 74 -0.04 -8.71 -25.98
CA ASP A 74 -0.15 -10.14 -26.21
C ASP A 74 1.11 -10.73 -26.83
N PHE A 75 1.59 -11.84 -26.29
CA PHE A 75 2.70 -12.60 -26.88
C PHE A 75 2.27 -13.30 -28.17
N SER A 76 1.06 -13.85 -28.20
CA SER A 76 0.51 -14.61 -29.33
C SER A 76 -1.01 -14.51 -29.43
N ASP A 77 -1.62 -15.08 -30.47
CA ASP A 77 -3.07 -15.19 -30.63
C ASP A 77 -3.67 -16.44 -29.97
N LYS A 78 -2.91 -17.19 -29.17
CA LYS A 78 -3.38 -18.38 -28.47
C LYS A 78 -4.26 -17.98 -27.27
N GLU A 79 -4.94 -18.95 -26.69
CA GLU A 79 -5.70 -18.76 -25.47
C GLU A 79 -4.79 -18.27 -24.33
N THR A 80 -5.17 -17.21 -23.65
CA THR A 80 -4.39 -16.63 -22.54
C THR A 80 -4.46 -17.51 -21.30
N GLN A 81 -3.30 -17.87 -20.78
CA GLN A 81 -3.12 -18.67 -19.58
C GLN A 81 -2.61 -17.83 -18.41
N LEU A 82 -1.77 -16.84 -18.70
CA LEU A 82 -1.09 -16.02 -17.73
C LEU A 82 -1.27 -14.54 -18.07
N ASP A 83 -1.69 -13.75 -17.09
CA ASP A 83 -1.60 -12.30 -17.11
C ASP A 83 -0.42 -11.84 -16.24
N ILE A 84 0.33 -10.83 -16.73
CA ILE A 84 1.30 -10.06 -15.95
C ILE A 84 0.70 -8.68 -15.78
N LEU A 85 0.33 -8.31 -14.55
CA LEU A 85 -0.41 -7.09 -14.27
C LEU A 85 0.47 -6.07 -13.57
N ALA A 86 0.72 -4.94 -14.23
CA ALA A 86 1.67 -3.90 -13.83
C ALA A 86 1.11 -2.50 -14.10
N HIS A 87 1.82 -1.44 -13.70
CA HIS A 87 1.37 -0.07 -13.92
C HIS A 87 2.50 0.88 -14.33
N VAL A 88 2.11 2.05 -14.89
CA VAL A 88 3.06 3.09 -15.32
C VAL A 88 2.79 4.46 -14.71
N ASP A 89 1.70 4.63 -13.93
CA ASP A 89 1.52 5.81 -13.09
C ASP A 89 2.43 5.72 -11.85
N VAL A 90 2.62 6.84 -11.20
CA VAL A 90 3.48 6.93 -10.01
C VAL A 90 2.88 7.87 -8.97
N VAL A 91 3.19 7.65 -7.69
CA VAL A 91 2.87 8.60 -6.63
C VAL A 91 3.59 9.93 -6.83
N PRO A 92 3.07 11.04 -6.23
CA PRO A 92 3.77 12.32 -6.26
C PRO A 92 5.23 12.20 -5.80
N ALA A 93 6.13 12.83 -6.53
CA ALA A 93 7.56 12.76 -6.25
C ALA A 93 7.94 13.26 -4.85
N GLY A 94 7.20 14.24 -4.32
CA GLY A 94 7.50 14.84 -3.02
C GLY A 94 8.81 15.63 -3.01
N GLU A 95 9.27 15.94 -1.82
CA GLU A 95 10.50 16.70 -1.57
C GLU A 95 11.58 15.82 -0.94
N GLY A 96 12.83 16.30 -0.93
CA GLY A 96 13.92 15.66 -0.20
C GLY A 96 14.85 14.80 -1.05
N TRP A 97 14.72 14.81 -2.36
CA TRP A 97 15.62 14.13 -3.31
C TRP A 97 17.03 14.68 -3.21
N LYS A 98 18.03 13.81 -3.13
CA LYS A 98 19.45 14.15 -2.96
C LYS A 98 20.34 13.51 -4.01
N GLU A 99 20.01 12.27 -4.44
CA GLU A 99 20.83 11.51 -5.40
C GLU A 99 20.56 11.99 -6.83
N THR A 100 19.32 12.32 -7.17
CA THR A 100 18.91 12.83 -8.47
C THR A 100 17.62 13.65 -8.34
N GLU A 101 17.16 14.28 -9.42
CA GLU A 101 15.80 14.80 -9.53
C GLU A 101 14.83 13.63 -9.85
N PRO A 102 13.56 13.68 -9.37
CA PRO A 102 12.62 12.55 -9.46
C PRO A 102 12.49 11.90 -10.84
N PHE A 103 12.43 12.72 -11.89
CA PHE A 103 12.25 12.29 -13.29
C PHE A 103 13.51 12.50 -14.15
N LYS A 104 14.69 12.45 -13.51
CA LYS A 104 15.99 12.36 -14.15
C LYS A 104 16.77 11.15 -13.64
N PRO A 105 16.37 9.95 -14.07
CA PRO A 105 16.95 8.71 -13.55
C PRO A 105 18.46 8.67 -13.70
N LEU A 106 19.15 8.17 -12.68
CA LEU A 106 20.60 8.09 -12.62
C LEU A 106 21.06 6.70 -12.20
N ILE A 107 21.90 6.06 -13.03
CA ILE A 107 22.59 4.82 -12.62
C ILE A 107 23.85 5.19 -11.82
N LYS A 108 23.91 4.77 -10.58
CA LYS A 108 25.02 5.02 -9.66
C LYS A 108 25.14 3.89 -8.64
N ASP A 109 26.33 3.40 -8.41
CA ASP A 109 26.64 2.39 -7.39
C ASP A 109 25.76 1.13 -7.44
N GLY A 110 25.48 0.61 -8.63
CA GLY A 110 24.64 -0.58 -8.86
C GLY A 110 23.14 -0.35 -8.65
N ARG A 111 22.67 0.90 -8.65
CA ARG A 111 21.28 1.29 -8.47
C ARG A 111 20.83 2.24 -9.59
N ILE A 112 19.57 2.16 -9.94
CA ILE A 112 18.91 3.15 -10.80
C ILE A 112 18.03 3.99 -9.88
N TYR A 113 18.42 5.23 -9.62
CA TYR A 113 17.66 6.20 -8.82
C TYR A 113 16.66 6.93 -9.70
N GLY A 114 15.45 7.16 -9.20
CA GLY A 114 14.38 7.90 -9.88
C GLY A 114 13.00 7.41 -9.46
N ARG A 115 11.98 8.26 -9.56
CA ARG A 115 10.59 7.89 -9.29
C ARG A 115 10.10 6.86 -10.33
N GLY A 116 9.52 5.74 -9.85
CA GLY A 116 9.03 4.67 -10.70
C GLY A 116 10.08 3.61 -11.04
N THR A 117 11.34 3.75 -10.59
CA THR A 117 12.38 2.76 -10.89
C THR A 117 12.14 1.43 -10.18
N SER A 118 11.56 1.47 -8.98
CA SER A 118 11.14 0.29 -8.21
C SER A 118 9.64 0.03 -8.37
N ASP A 119 8.83 1.07 -8.42
CA ASP A 119 7.36 1.01 -8.36
C ASP A 119 6.74 1.87 -9.48
N ASP A 120 6.33 1.29 -10.61
CA ASP A 120 6.46 -0.10 -11.08
C ASP A 120 7.14 -0.15 -12.47
N LYS A 121 7.65 1.03 -13.00
CA LYS A 121 8.18 1.15 -14.36
C LYS A 121 9.41 0.28 -14.62
N GLY A 122 10.27 0.09 -13.61
CA GLY A 122 11.40 -0.83 -13.71
C GLY A 122 10.92 -2.28 -13.91
N PRO A 123 10.08 -2.82 -13.02
CA PRO A 123 9.47 -4.13 -13.17
C PRO A 123 8.63 -4.30 -14.46
N VAL A 124 7.93 -3.24 -14.92
CA VAL A 124 7.25 -3.23 -16.25
C VAL A 124 8.23 -3.57 -17.37
N ILE A 125 9.37 -2.88 -17.43
CA ILE A 125 10.36 -3.13 -18.47
C ILE A 125 11.02 -4.49 -18.29
N ALA A 126 11.34 -4.91 -17.06
CA ALA A 126 11.88 -6.25 -16.79
C ALA A 126 10.94 -7.36 -17.29
N SER A 127 9.63 -7.21 -17.08
CA SER A 127 8.60 -8.14 -17.57
C SER A 127 8.48 -8.13 -19.09
N LEU A 128 8.58 -6.95 -19.73
CA LEU A 128 8.58 -6.84 -21.19
C LEU A 128 9.82 -7.51 -21.81
N TYR A 129 11.00 -7.36 -21.17
CA TYR A 129 12.22 -8.05 -21.59
C TYR A 129 12.17 -9.55 -21.36
N ALA A 130 11.47 -10.01 -20.33
CA ALA A 130 11.19 -11.44 -20.14
C ALA A 130 10.38 -12.02 -21.33
N MET A 131 9.32 -11.34 -21.75
CA MET A 131 8.55 -11.75 -22.93
C MET A 131 9.39 -11.65 -24.22
N ARG A 132 10.20 -10.58 -24.37
CA ARG A 132 11.08 -10.37 -25.52
C ARG A 132 12.13 -11.49 -25.62
N ALA A 133 12.73 -11.91 -24.52
CA ALA A 133 13.69 -13.02 -24.49
C ALA A 133 13.09 -14.31 -25.07
N ILE A 134 11.89 -14.67 -24.63
CA ILE A 134 11.18 -15.86 -25.11
C ILE A 134 10.94 -15.77 -26.61
N LYS A 135 10.51 -14.61 -27.09
CA LYS A 135 10.21 -14.37 -28.50
C LYS A 135 11.44 -14.44 -29.39
N GLU A 136 12.52 -13.74 -29.03
CA GLU A 136 13.74 -13.68 -29.84
C GLU A 136 14.56 -14.98 -29.79
N LEU A 137 14.46 -15.73 -28.69
CA LEU A 137 15.02 -17.09 -28.60
C LEU A 137 14.20 -18.14 -29.38
N GLY A 138 13.02 -17.76 -29.88
CA GLY A 138 12.14 -18.68 -30.61
C GLY A 138 11.54 -19.77 -29.72
N ILE A 139 11.38 -19.52 -28.42
CA ILE A 139 10.78 -20.49 -27.49
C ILE A 139 9.28 -20.56 -27.77
N GLU A 140 8.80 -21.74 -28.13
CA GLU A 140 7.39 -21.98 -28.41
C GLU A 140 6.61 -22.14 -27.10
N LEU A 141 5.59 -21.31 -26.89
CA LEU A 141 4.61 -21.43 -25.82
C LEU A 141 3.33 -22.12 -26.36
N SER A 142 2.71 -23.00 -25.57
CA SER A 142 1.44 -23.64 -25.93
C SER A 142 0.24 -22.72 -25.70
N LYS A 143 0.36 -21.76 -24.82
CA LYS A 143 -0.63 -20.75 -24.41
C LYS A 143 -0.08 -19.34 -24.57
N ASN A 144 -0.97 -18.35 -24.54
CA ASN A 144 -0.58 -16.94 -24.53
C ASN A 144 -0.24 -16.45 -23.11
N VAL A 145 0.77 -15.59 -23.01
CA VAL A 145 0.97 -14.67 -21.89
C VAL A 145 0.56 -13.28 -22.37
N ARG A 146 -0.18 -12.56 -21.53
CA ARG A 146 -0.63 -11.19 -21.77
C ARG A 146 -0.13 -10.28 -20.64
N MET A 147 0.57 -9.22 -21.03
CA MET A 147 0.93 -8.19 -20.07
C MET A 147 -0.11 -7.07 -20.09
N ILE A 148 -0.60 -6.68 -18.93
CA ILE A 148 -1.64 -5.67 -18.72
C ILE A 148 -1.00 -4.52 -17.97
N ILE A 149 -0.98 -3.34 -18.59
CA ILE A 149 -0.38 -2.13 -18.03
C ILE A 149 -1.47 -1.15 -17.67
N GLY A 150 -1.66 -0.92 -16.38
CA GLY A 150 -2.57 0.10 -15.84
C GLY A 150 -1.93 1.49 -15.78
N SER A 151 -2.75 2.51 -15.57
CA SER A 151 -2.32 3.91 -15.46
C SER A 151 -3.02 4.69 -14.35
N ASP A 152 -3.53 3.99 -13.31
CA ASP A 152 -4.21 4.56 -12.12
C ASP A 152 -4.13 3.59 -10.92
N GLU A 153 -3.02 2.87 -10.75
CA GLU A 153 -2.81 1.98 -9.60
C GLU A 153 -2.79 2.76 -8.30
N GLU A 154 -1.93 3.75 -8.25
CA GLU A 154 -1.58 4.57 -7.10
C GLU A 154 -2.73 5.46 -6.58
N CYS A 155 -3.78 5.61 -7.39
CA CYS A 155 -4.87 6.53 -7.09
C CYS A 155 -6.27 5.88 -7.13
N GLY A 156 -6.35 4.56 -6.91
CA GLY A 156 -7.62 3.86 -6.68
C GLY A 156 -7.97 2.76 -7.67
N MET A 157 -7.04 2.36 -8.54
CA MET A 157 -7.14 1.15 -9.38
C MET A 157 -8.33 1.15 -10.34
N SER A 158 -8.84 2.36 -10.71
CA SER A 158 -10.03 2.45 -11.54
C SER A 158 -9.81 1.97 -12.98
N CYS A 159 -8.55 2.01 -13.45
CA CYS A 159 -8.14 1.52 -14.76
C CYS A 159 -8.35 0.00 -14.90
N VAL A 160 -7.89 -0.79 -13.95
CA VAL A 160 -8.00 -2.26 -13.95
C VAL A 160 -9.44 -2.69 -13.65
N LYS A 161 -10.14 -2.00 -12.75
CA LYS A 161 -11.58 -2.22 -12.53
C LYS A 161 -12.39 -2.04 -13.82
N TYR A 162 -12.08 -0.98 -14.61
CA TYR A 162 -12.68 -0.79 -15.93
C TYR A 162 -12.30 -1.94 -16.89
N TYR A 163 -11.01 -2.31 -16.95
CA TYR A 163 -10.52 -3.36 -17.85
C TYR A 163 -11.26 -4.68 -17.67
N TYR A 164 -11.44 -5.14 -16.44
CA TYR A 164 -12.16 -6.39 -16.16
C TYR A 164 -13.69 -6.30 -16.28
N THR A 165 -14.23 -5.14 -16.65
CA THR A 165 -15.63 -5.07 -17.13
C THR A 165 -15.78 -5.46 -18.60
N VAL A 166 -14.69 -5.40 -19.38
CA VAL A 166 -14.67 -5.62 -20.84
C VAL A 166 -13.83 -6.81 -21.26
N GLU A 167 -12.90 -7.26 -20.42
CA GLU A 167 -12.05 -8.43 -20.65
C GLU A 167 -12.17 -9.42 -19.49
N LYS A 168 -11.77 -10.66 -19.73
CA LYS A 168 -11.76 -11.71 -18.69
C LYS A 168 -10.38 -11.84 -18.08
N GLU A 169 -10.35 -12.19 -16.80
CA GLU A 169 -9.15 -12.63 -16.12
C GLU A 169 -8.57 -13.88 -16.79
N ALA A 170 -7.24 -13.95 -16.84
CA ALA A 170 -6.57 -15.19 -17.17
C ALA A 170 -6.72 -16.21 -16.02
N PRO A 171 -6.52 -17.52 -16.28
CA PRO A 171 -6.48 -18.54 -15.23
C PRO A 171 -5.48 -18.26 -14.11
N MET A 172 -4.38 -17.54 -14.41
CA MET A 172 -3.33 -17.16 -13.47
C MET A 172 -2.90 -15.73 -13.75
N THR A 173 -2.63 -14.96 -12.70
CA THR A 173 -2.09 -13.61 -12.81
C THR A 173 -0.99 -13.40 -11.78
N PHE A 174 0.17 -12.87 -12.20
CA PHE A 174 1.08 -12.29 -11.24
C PHE A 174 1.32 -10.81 -11.51
N SER A 175 1.57 -10.05 -10.43
CA SER A 175 2.02 -8.67 -10.52
C SER A 175 3.50 -8.59 -10.12
N PRO A 176 4.37 -7.94 -10.92
CA PRO A 176 5.74 -7.66 -10.55
C PRO A 176 5.86 -6.51 -9.55
N ASP A 177 4.75 -5.89 -9.18
CA ASP A 177 4.63 -4.81 -8.21
C ASP A 177 4.47 -5.36 -6.79
N GLY A 178 5.54 -5.88 -6.23
CA GLY A 178 5.54 -6.46 -4.90
C GLY A 178 6.90 -6.96 -4.45
N ALA A 179 6.89 -7.99 -3.60
CA ALA A 179 8.09 -8.56 -3.02
C ALA A 179 8.26 -10.03 -3.41
N TYR A 180 9.52 -10.45 -3.53
CA TYR A 180 9.87 -11.86 -3.56
C TYR A 180 9.88 -12.48 -2.15
N PRO A 181 9.67 -13.83 -2.00
CA PRO A 181 9.46 -14.79 -3.11
C PRO A 181 8.07 -14.72 -3.76
N VAL A 182 6.95 -14.87 -3.02
CA VAL A 182 5.58 -14.77 -3.53
C VAL A 182 4.67 -14.18 -2.46
N VAL A 183 3.99 -13.10 -2.78
CA VAL A 183 2.90 -12.58 -1.96
C VAL A 183 1.61 -13.24 -2.42
N ASN A 184 1.17 -14.27 -1.70
CA ASN A 184 -0.02 -15.04 -2.03
C ASN A 184 -1.23 -14.66 -1.16
N ILE A 185 -1.02 -13.81 -0.16
CA ILE A 185 -2.05 -13.31 0.75
C ILE A 185 -1.96 -11.79 0.82
N GLU A 186 -3.09 -11.12 0.64
CA GLU A 186 -3.28 -9.72 0.98
C GLU A 186 -4.36 -9.61 2.05
N LYS A 187 -4.05 -8.92 3.17
CA LYS A 187 -5.01 -8.77 4.26
C LYS A 187 -6.20 -7.93 3.83
N GLY A 188 -7.37 -8.25 4.38
CA GLY A 188 -8.55 -7.42 4.21
C GLY A 188 -8.35 -6.02 4.78
N LYS A 189 -9.11 -5.02 4.28
CA LYS A 189 -8.98 -3.62 4.70
C LYS A 189 -10.32 -3.02 5.07
N MET A 190 -10.33 -2.27 6.18
CA MET A 190 -11.46 -1.44 6.57
C MET A 190 -10.98 -0.07 7.07
N ASP A 191 -11.49 0.99 6.44
CA ASP A 191 -11.44 2.33 7.02
C ASP A 191 -12.68 2.51 7.92
N GLY A 192 -12.50 2.28 9.22
CA GLY A 192 -13.58 2.35 10.21
C GLY A 192 -13.90 3.80 10.56
N LYS A 193 -14.95 4.35 9.97
CA LYS A 193 -15.40 5.73 10.18
C LYS A 193 -16.43 5.80 11.30
N PHE A 194 -16.28 6.76 12.20
CA PHE A 194 -17.20 6.94 13.30
C PHE A 194 -17.36 8.42 13.67
N SER A 195 -18.46 8.76 14.34
CA SER A 195 -18.70 10.11 14.86
C SER A 195 -19.61 10.10 16.07
N ALA A 196 -19.57 11.20 16.82
CA ALA A 196 -20.58 11.52 17.85
C ALA A 196 -20.92 12.99 17.80
N LYS A 197 -22.17 13.33 18.20
CA LYS A 197 -22.64 14.70 18.38
C LYS A 197 -23.09 14.91 19.82
N PHE A 198 -22.88 16.08 20.32
CA PHE A 198 -23.29 16.51 21.67
C PHE A 198 -23.52 18.02 21.67
N ASP A 199 -24.26 18.50 22.66
CA ASP A 199 -24.45 19.93 22.86
C ASP A 199 -23.20 20.55 23.49
N ALA A 200 -22.84 21.76 23.03
CA ALA A 200 -21.70 22.50 23.58
C ALA A 200 -21.88 22.80 25.07
N ASP A 201 -20.92 22.38 25.89
CA ASP A 201 -20.85 22.68 27.31
C ASP A 201 -19.66 23.59 27.61
N LYS A 202 -19.92 24.78 28.14
CA LYS A 202 -18.89 25.79 28.44
C LYS A 202 -18.38 25.72 29.88
N THR A 203 -18.78 24.71 30.66
CA THR A 203 -18.30 24.48 32.02
C THR A 203 -16.81 24.16 32.03
N LEU A 204 -16.05 24.88 32.82
CA LEU A 204 -14.59 24.65 32.93
C LEU A 204 -14.26 23.58 33.97
N PRO A 205 -13.19 22.81 33.79
CA PRO A 205 -12.29 22.76 32.60
C PRO A 205 -12.90 22.02 31.43
N ARG A 206 -12.59 22.45 30.20
CA ARG A 206 -13.16 21.85 28.97
C ARG A 206 -12.16 21.75 27.82
N ILE A 207 -12.45 20.90 26.83
CA ILE A 207 -11.75 20.81 25.57
C ILE A 207 -12.48 21.65 24.54
N ILE A 208 -11.74 22.47 23.78
CA ILE A 208 -12.26 23.31 22.68
C ILE A 208 -12.16 22.57 21.37
N SER A 209 -10.99 21.94 21.09
CA SER A 209 -10.78 21.17 19.87
C SER A 209 -9.68 20.15 20.00
N ILE A 210 -9.76 19.08 19.19
CA ILE A 210 -8.67 18.13 18.93
C ILE A 210 -8.57 17.96 17.42
N ASN A 211 -7.33 17.99 16.88
CA ASN A 211 -7.09 17.75 15.46
C ASN A 211 -5.86 16.87 15.29
N ALA A 212 -5.99 15.77 14.53
CA ALA A 212 -4.90 14.85 14.31
C ALA A 212 -5.11 13.99 13.05
N GLY A 213 -4.01 13.71 12.37
CA GLY A 213 -3.97 12.84 11.19
C GLY A 213 -4.58 13.46 9.95
N THR A 214 -4.12 13.00 8.78
CA THR A 214 -4.58 13.47 7.45
C THR A 214 -4.77 12.33 6.46
N LYS A 215 -4.20 11.15 6.75
CA LYS A 215 -4.29 9.96 5.89
C LYS A 215 -4.71 8.75 6.73
N SER A 216 -5.65 7.96 6.22
CA SER A 216 -6.16 6.79 6.93
C SER A 216 -5.10 5.69 7.11
N ASN A 217 -4.20 5.53 6.16
CA ASN A 217 -3.17 4.47 6.17
C ASN A 217 -1.87 4.85 6.92
N VAL A 218 -1.89 5.89 7.76
CA VAL A 218 -0.71 6.37 8.50
C VAL A 218 -1.02 6.44 9.99
N VAL A 219 -0.14 5.88 10.83
CA VAL A 219 -0.10 6.14 12.26
C VAL A 219 0.28 7.61 12.47
N PRO A 220 -0.59 8.45 13.09
CA PRO A 220 -0.35 9.89 13.14
C PRO A 220 0.78 10.23 14.11
N PRO A 221 1.86 10.91 13.62
CA PRO A 221 2.97 11.33 14.46
C PRO A 221 2.67 12.58 15.31
N LYS A 222 1.55 13.25 15.03
CA LYS A 222 1.19 14.50 15.72
C LYS A 222 -0.30 14.58 15.97
N ALA A 223 -0.67 15.00 17.19
CA ALA A 223 -2.03 15.36 17.58
C ALA A 223 -2.01 16.66 18.40
N ALA A 224 -2.97 17.56 18.13
CA ALA A 224 -3.06 18.85 18.81
C ALA A 224 -4.42 18.98 19.52
N MET A 225 -4.40 19.48 20.74
CA MET A 225 -5.60 19.78 21.54
C MET A 225 -5.55 21.22 22.06
N ILE A 226 -6.68 21.90 22.00
CA ILE A 226 -6.89 23.20 22.68
C ILE A 226 -7.86 22.98 23.79
N MET A 227 -7.51 23.48 25.00
CA MET A 227 -8.33 23.37 26.19
C MET A 227 -8.23 24.63 27.08
N GLU A 228 -9.14 24.77 28.02
CA GLU A 228 -9.11 25.85 29.00
C GLU A 228 -9.61 25.39 30.39
N GLY A 229 -9.25 26.13 31.44
CA GLY A 229 -9.73 25.91 32.78
C GLY A 229 -8.84 25.05 33.68
N LEU A 230 -7.69 24.51 33.19
CA LEU A 230 -6.64 23.89 34.01
C LEU A 230 -5.35 24.70 33.92
N SER A 231 -4.51 24.62 34.97
CA SER A 231 -3.20 25.25 34.95
C SER A 231 -2.22 24.51 34.01
N ALA A 232 -1.32 25.24 33.38
CA ALA A 232 -0.26 24.62 32.57
C ALA A 232 0.61 23.64 33.38
N GLU A 233 0.81 23.90 34.67
CA GLU A 233 1.58 23.03 35.55
C GLU A 233 0.88 21.67 35.74
N THR A 234 -0.43 21.67 36.03
CA THR A 234 -1.24 20.46 36.15
C THR A 234 -1.18 19.61 34.87
N VAL A 235 -1.37 20.27 33.72
CA VAL A 235 -1.36 19.57 32.41
C VAL A 235 0.04 19.02 32.08
N LYS A 236 1.11 19.79 32.36
CA LYS A 236 2.50 19.31 32.15
C LYS A 236 2.85 18.11 33.04
N ALA A 237 2.37 18.10 34.28
CA ALA A 237 2.61 16.96 35.19
C ALA A 237 1.93 15.67 34.65
N ALA A 238 0.66 15.75 34.26
CA ALA A 238 -0.06 14.63 33.66
C ALA A 238 0.55 14.20 32.33
N ALA A 239 0.94 15.16 31.47
CA ALA A 239 1.59 14.91 30.20
C ALA A 239 2.95 14.19 30.35
N ALA A 240 3.72 14.53 31.38
CA ALA A 240 4.99 13.85 31.68
C ALA A 240 4.78 12.38 32.09
N GLU A 241 3.73 12.10 32.88
CA GLU A 241 3.36 10.72 33.26
C GLU A 241 2.95 9.92 32.04
N VAL A 242 2.04 10.46 31.20
CA VAL A 242 1.57 9.79 29.98
C VAL A 242 2.70 9.62 28.98
N GLY A 243 3.54 10.63 28.79
CA GLY A 243 4.69 10.57 27.90
C GLY A 243 5.65 9.44 28.26
N LYS A 244 5.92 9.28 29.59
CA LYS A 244 6.74 8.15 30.08
C LYS A 244 6.10 6.78 29.78
N ALA A 245 4.77 6.69 29.89
CA ALA A 245 4.04 5.44 29.67
C ALA A 245 3.90 5.07 28.19
N THR A 246 3.73 6.08 27.32
CA THR A 246 3.44 5.89 25.88
C THR A 246 4.65 6.04 24.95
N GLY A 247 5.72 6.68 25.45
CA GLY A 247 6.86 7.07 24.63
C GLY A 247 6.54 8.19 23.62
N VAL A 248 5.46 8.94 23.83
CA VAL A 248 5.04 10.10 23.05
C VAL A 248 5.38 11.37 23.82
N ASP A 249 6.06 12.32 23.20
CA ASP A 249 6.41 13.58 23.81
C ASP A 249 5.23 14.56 23.78
N PHE A 250 5.16 15.47 24.76
CA PHE A 250 4.11 16.48 24.85
C PHE A 250 4.69 17.88 24.98
N GLU A 251 4.21 18.79 24.15
CA GLU A 251 4.43 20.23 24.31
C GLU A 251 3.15 20.88 24.88
N VAL A 252 3.29 21.73 25.88
CA VAL A 252 2.18 22.49 26.50
C VAL A 252 2.54 23.97 26.48
N LYS A 253 1.74 24.77 25.75
CA LYS A 253 1.91 26.21 25.55
C LYS A 253 0.65 26.97 25.98
N GLY A 254 0.81 28.25 26.28
CA GLY A 254 -0.31 29.12 26.68
C GLY A 254 -0.49 29.29 28.19
N SER A 255 -1.50 30.06 28.61
CA SER A 255 -1.86 30.32 29.99
C SER A 255 -3.35 30.11 30.27
N ASP A 256 -4.23 30.92 29.70
CA ASP A 256 -5.69 30.82 29.88
C ASP A 256 -6.29 29.76 28.97
N LYS A 257 -5.82 29.72 27.73
CA LYS A 257 -6.02 28.64 26.78
C LYS A 257 -4.71 27.89 26.59
N LEU A 258 -4.75 26.59 26.79
CA LEU A 258 -3.59 25.71 26.61
C LEU A 258 -3.66 25.02 25.28
N GLU A 259 -2.55 25.06 24.54
CA GLU A 259 -2.30 24.29 23.36
C GLU A 259 -1.39 23.11 23.71
N ILE A 260 -1.89 21.91 23.60
CA ILE A 260 -1.18 20.67 23.87
C ILE A 260 -0.88 19.99 22.52
N THR A 261 0.38 19.68 22.27
CA THR A 261 0.79 18.92 21.10
C THR A 261 1.44 17.61 21.54
N ALA A 262 0.86 16.47 21.15
CA ALA A 262 1.46 15.16 21.29
C ALA A 262 2.32 14.87 20.05
N LEU A 263 3.58 14.45 20.29
CA LEU A 263 4.59 14.18 19.27
C LEU A 263 5.03 12.71 19.36
N GLY A 264 4.49 11.89 18.50
CA GLY A 264 4.78 10.46 18.36
C GLY A 264 5.73 10.16 17.20
N ALA A 265 5.53 9.00 16.56
CA ALA A 265 6.28 8.59 15.37
C ALA A 265 5.34 7.98 14.33
N ASN A 266 5.52 8.35 13.06
CA ASN A 266 4.75 7.76 11.98
C ASN A 266 5.17 6.31 11.70
N ALA A 267 4.21 5.53 11.20
CA ALA A 267 4.41 4.24 10.57
C ALA A 267 3.27 4.00 9.58
N HIS A 268 3.42 3.01 8.72
CA HIS A 268 2.29 2.55 7.91
C HIS A 268 1.25 1.86 8.80
N ALA A 269 -0.04 2.07 8.54
CA ALA A 269 -1.12 1.53 9.39
C ALA A 269 -1.18 -0.01 9.42
N SER A 270 -0.60 -0.71 8.44
CA SER A 270 -0.47 -2.17 8.46
C SER A 270 0.60 -2.70 9.42
N THR A 271 1.50 -1.84 9.90
CA THR A 271 2.56 -2.15 10.86
C THR A 271 2.58 -1.10 11.98
N PRO A 272 1.46 -0.93 12.72
CA PRO A 272 1.28 0.18 13.65
C PRO A 272 2.25 0.14 14.84
N ASP A 273 2.77 -1.03 15.20
CA ASP A 273 3.74 -1.22 16.28
C ASP A 273 5.10 -0.54 15.98
N ASN A 274 5.40 -0.24 14.71
CA ASN A 274 6.60 0.49 14.32
C ASN A 274 6.48 2.01 14.55
N GLY A 275 5.26 2.50 14.86
CA GLY A 275 4.97 3.89 15.15
C GLY A 275 4.68 4.16 16.61
N LYS A 276 4.37 5.44 16.91
CA LYS A 276 3.86 5.89 18.20
C LYS A 276 2.66 6.78 17.95
N ASN A 277 1.47 6.29 18.24
CA ASN A 277 0.22 6.95 17.89
C ASN A 277 -0.05 8.16 18.81
N ALA A 278 0.04 9.36 18.25
CA ALA A 278 -0.18 10.60 18.98
C ALA A 278 -1.65 10.80 19.39
N ILE A 279 -2.63 10.29 18.63
CA ILE A 279 -4.06 10.41 18.97
C ILE A 279 -4.35 9.63 20.25
N THR A 280 -4.00 8.37 20.31
CA THR A 280 -4.30 7.51 21.47
C THR A 280 -3.56 7.94 22.71
N ALA A 281 -2.33 8.46 22.58
CA ALA A 281 -1.60 9.06 23.70
C ALA A 281 -2.26 10.36 24.19
N LEU A 282 -2.76 11.21 23.28
CA LEU A 282 -3.49 12.43 23.66
C LEU A 282 -4.81 12.10 24.34
N LEU A 283 -5.55 11.10 23.84
CA LEU A 283 -6.78 10.63 24.52
C LEU A 283 -6.47 10.02 25.91
N GLN A 284 -5.35 9.32 26.07
CA GLN A 284 -4.89 8.88 27.38
C GLN A 284 -4.64 10.07 28.32
N LEU A 285 -4.06 11.17 27.84
CA LEU A 285 -3.89 12.39 28.63
C LEU A 285 -5.25 12.97 29.04
N VAL A 286 -6.26 12.96 28.14
CA VAL A 286 -7.62 13.40 28.48
C VAL A 286 -8.19 12.61 29.66
N THR A 287 -7.95 11.31 29.75
CA THR A 287 -8.43 10.47 30.85
C THR A 287 -7.71 10.74 32.21
N LYS A 288 -6.57 11.43 32.18
CA LYS A 288 -5.78 11.76 33.39
C LYS A 288 -6.05 13.17 33.93
N LEU A 289 -6.81 13.97 33.21
CA LEU A 289 -7.11 15.35 33.55
C LEU A 289 -8.53 15.48 34.11
N ASP A 290 -8.69 16.29 35.18
CA ASP A 290 -9.99 16.55 35.85
C ASP A 290 -10.80 17.59 35.06
N PHE A 291 -11.39 17.17 33.91
CA PHE A 291 -12.34 17.98 33.17
C PHE A 291 -13.70 18.06 33.85
N ALA A 292 -14.45 19.11 33.59
CA ALA A 292 -15.86 19.19 34.00
C ALA A 292 -16.66 18.03 33.34
N LYS A 293 -17.60 17.48 34.13
CA LYS A 293 -18.46 16.41 33.60
C LYS A 293 -19.34 16.96 32.49
N SER A 294 -19.12 16.45 31.26
CA SER A 294 -19.88 16.81 30.08
C SER A 294 -20.04 15.58 29.17
N LYS A 295 -20.98 15.65 28.22
CA LYS A 295 -21.17 14.57 27.24
C LYS A 295 -19.93 14.39 26.37
N GLN A 296 -19.22 15.48 26.02
CA GLN A 296 -17.95 15.42 25.29
C GLN A 296 -16.91 14.56 26.04
N ILE A 297 -16.67 14.84 27.33
CA ILE A 297 -15.68 14.11 28.11
C ILE A 297 -16.08 12.65 28.33
N GLU A 298 -17.36 12.37 28.60
CA GLU A 298 -17.87 10.99 28.67
C GLU A 298 -17.57 10.21 27.39
N LEU A 299 -17.89 10.79 26.22
CA LEU A 299 -17.69 10.13 24.93
C LEU A 299 -16.20 9.98 24.54
N LEU A 300 -15.34 10.93 24.92
CA LEU A 300 -13.90 10.81 24.72
C LEU A 300 -13.29 9.71 25.59
N HIS A 301 -13.78 9.54 26.82
CA HIS A 301 -13.37 8.42 27.69
C HIS A 301 -13.83 7.08 27.09
N ASN A 302 -15.09 6.98 26.68
CA ASN A 302 -15.62 5.78 26.03
C ASN A 302 -14.84 5.43 24.74
N LEU A 303 -14.46 6.44 23.95
CA LEU A 303 -13.63 6.25 22.75
C LEU A 303 -12.24 5.72 23.12
N TYR A 304 -11.62 6.25 24.18
CA TYR A 304 -10.33 5.74 24.65
C TYR A 304 -10.44 4.29 25.16
N GLU A 305 -11.53 3.90 25.80
CA GLU A 305 -11.76 2.50 26.21
C GLU A 305 -11.89 1.55 25.01
N LEU A 306 -12.42 2.02 23.89
CA LEU A 306 -12.48 1.24 22.65
C LEU A 306 -11.14 1.12 21.94
N MET A 307 -10.31 2.18 21.99
CA MET A 307 -9.02 2.24 21.30
C MET A 307 -7.94 2.81 22.24
N PRO A 308 -7.56 2.08 23.30
CA PRO A 308 -6.53 2.53 24.23
C PRO A 308 -5.16 2.56 23.54
N HIS A 309 -4.26 3.38 24.09
CA HIS A 309 -2.90 3.47 23.58
C HIS A 309 -2.20 2.10 23.68
N GLY A 310 -1.59 1.66 22.57
CA GLY A 310 -0.89 0.37 22.48
C GLY A 310 -1.77 -0.80 22.04
N ASP A 311 -3.10 -0.65 21.97
CA ASP A 311 -3.96 -1.67 21.35
C ASP A 311 -3.94 -1.52 19.83
N THR A 312 -2.97 -2.15 19.21
CA THR A 312 -2.80 -2.20 17.76
C THR A 312 -3.46 -3.41 17.09
N LYS A 313 -4.22 -4.21 17.86
CA LYS A 313 -4.87 -5.44 17.40
C LYS A 313 -6.40 -5.43 17.57
N GLY A 314 -6.97 -4.37 18.16
CA GLY A 314 -8.39 -4.24 18.39
C GLY A 314 -8.93 -5.16 19.49
N GLU A 315 -8.11 -5.45 20.51
CA GLU A 315 -8.48 -6.30 21.64
C GLU A 315 -9.62 -5.66 22.45
N ALA A 316 -9.56 -4.34 22.69
CA ALA A 316 -10.57 -3.61 23.46
C ALA A 316 -11.92 -3.54 22.72
N ILE A 317 -11.94 -3.43 21.40
CA ILE A 317 -13.16 -3.52 20.59
C ILE A 317 -13.68 -4.98 20.59
N GLY A 318 -12.82 -5.97 20.75
CA GLY A 318 -13.16 -7.40 20.70
C GLY A 318 -13.12 -7.98 19.30
N ILE A 319 -12.30 -7.41 18.40
CA ILE A 319 -12.12 -7.84 17.00
C ILE A 319 -10.77 -8.50 16.75
N ALA A 320 -9.93 -8.65 17.77
CA ALA A 320 -8.62 -9.27 17.64
C ALA A 320 -8.74 -10.69 17.05
N LYS A 321 -7.98 -10.94 16.00
CA LYS A 321 -7.87 -12.21 15.29
C LYS A 321 -6.43 -12.43 14.85
N SER A 322 -6.01 -13.67 14.77
CA SER A 322 -4.69 -14.05 14.23
C SER A 322 -4.76 -15.45 13.66
N ASP A 323 -3.98 -15.70 12.62
CA ASP A 323 -3.73 -17.02 12.06
C ASP A 323 -2.26 -17.21 11.68
N GLU A 324 -1.88 -18.45 11.41
CA GLU A 324 -0.48 -18.80 11.09
C GLU A 324 -0.05 -18.28 9.72
N LYS A 325 -0.97 -18.14 8.77
CA LYS A 325 -0.67 -17.73 7.38
C LYS A 325 -0.49 -16.24 7.22
N SER A 326 -1.39 -15.44 7.82
CA SER A 326 -1.43 -14.00 7.63
C SER A 326 -1.13 -13.18 8.88
N GLY A 327 -0.88 -13.84 10.01
CA GLY A 327 -0.56 -13.19 11.29
C GLY A 327 -1.75 -12.50 11.93
N ALA A 328 -1.48 -11.52 12.79
CA ALA A 328 -2.50 -10.81 13.56
C ALA A 328 -3.23 -9.73 12.73
N LEU A 329 -4.50 -9.46 13.11
CA LEU A 329 -5.18 -8.23 12.75
C LEU A 329 -4.37 -7.01 13.24
N THR A 330 -4.33 -5.95 12.44
CA THR A 330 -3.76 -4.68 12.87
C THR A 330 -4.80 -3.56 12.83
N LEU A 331 -4.71 -2.63 13.79
CA LEU A 331 -5.57 -1.48 13.92
C LEU A 331 -4.75 -0.23 14.23
N ALA A 332 -4.94 0.83 13.43
CA ALA A 332 -4.33 2.12 13.63
C ALA A 332 -5.40 3.21 13.69
N PHE A 333 -5.52 3.93 14.81
CA PHE A 333 -6.36 5.12 14.89
C PHE A 333 -5.65 6.26 14.14
N SER A 334 -6.15 6.62 12.96
CA SER A 334 -5.39 7.39 11.96
C SER A 334 -5.79 8.86 11.83
N ILE A 335 -7.09 9.18 11.99
CA ILE A 335 -7.61 10.55 11.86
C ILE A 335 -8.60 10.82 12.98
N PHE A 336 -8.49 11.99 13.60
CA PHE A 336 -9.43 12.41 14.65
C PHE A 336 -9.59 13.92 14.67
N ASN A 337 -10.83 14.39 14.59
CA ASN A 337 -11.21 15.80 14.70
C ASN A 337 -12.37 15.92 15.67
N ALA A 338 -12.23 16.81 16.66
CA ALA A 338 -13.25 17.11 17.65
C ALA A 338 -13.35 18.62 17.86
N ASP A 339 -14.55 19.08 18.10
CA ASP A 339 -14.88 20.45 18.51
C ASP A 339 -15.83 20.46 19.72
N GLU A 340 -16.47 21.58 19.98
CA GLU A 340 -17.40 21.76 21.12
C GLU A 340 -18.74 21.06 20.91
N GLU A 341 -19.08 20.59 19.69
CA GLU A 341 -20.38 20.05 19.33
C GLU A 341 -20.33 18.59 18.81
N GLY A 342 -19.13 18.03 18.64
CA GLY A 342 -18.99 16.66 18.19
C GLY A 342 -17.56 16.24 17.90
N PHE A 343 -17.44 15.02 17.41
CA PHE A 343 -16.19 14.51 16.86
C PHE A 343 -16.44 13.52 15.72
N GLU A 344 -15.44 13.37 14.88
CA GLU A 344 -15.34 12.34 13.86
C GLU A 344 -13.95 11.72 13.87
N GLY A 345 -13.88 10.45 13.50
CA GLY A 345 -12.60 9.75 13.43
C GLY A 345 -12.60 8.62 12.43
N VAL A 346 -11.38 8.20 12.07
CA VAL A 346 -11.12 7.07 11.18
C VAL A 346 -10.01 6.22 11.75
N PHE A 347 -10.18 4.91 11.76
CA PHE A 347 -9.11 3.95 11.98
C PHE A 347 -8.92 3.06 10.73
N ASP A 348 -7.68 2.68 10.42
CA ASP A 348 -7.33 1.66 9.44
C ASP A 348 -7.26 0.30 10.15
N LEU A 349 -7.89 -0.71 9.56
CA LEU A 349 -7.85 -2.09 10.03
C LEU A 349 -7.39 -2.99 8.90
N ARG A 350 -6.42 -3.90 9.21
CA ARG A 350 -6.00 -4.96 8.31
C ARG A 350 -6.35 -6.31 8.91
N ALA A 351 -7.19 -7.05 8.18
CA ALA A 351 -7.79 -8.29 8.66
C ALA A 351 -7.03 -9.52 8.13
N PRO A 352 -6.68 -10.50 8.98
CA PRO A 352 -6.12 -11.76 8.54
C PRO A 352 -7.15 -12.60 7.78
N VAL A 353 -6.71 -13.62 7.03
CA VAL A 353 -7.61 -14.48 6.22
C VAL A 353 -8.64 -15.25 7.04
N SER A 354 -8.35 -15.51 8.31
CA SER A 354 -9.30 -16.14 9.24
C SER A 354 -10.40 -15.21 9.75
N ALA A 355 -10.34 -13.92 9.46
CA ALA A 355 -11.31 -12.94 9.96
C ALA A 355 -12.47 -12.76 8.98
N GLU A 356 -13.68 -13.06 9.43
CA GLU A 356 -14.89 -12.84 8.64
C GLU A 356 -15.28 -11.36 8.61
N PRO A 357 -15.44 -10.73 7.43
CA PRO A 357 -15.81 -9.33 7.30
C PRO A 357 -17.08 -8.96 8.08
N LYS A 358 -18.10 -9.83 8.03
CA LYS A 358 -19.35 -9.60 8.75
C LYS A 358 -19.15 -9.53 10.25
N PHE A 359 -18.35 -10.42 10.84
CA PHE A 359 -18.06 -10.40 12.27
C PHE A 359 -17.38 -9.09 12.70
N LEU A 360 -16.38 -8.63 11.94
CA LEU A 360 -15.66 -7.40 12.25
C LEU A 360 -16.59 -6.18 12.19
N LEU A 361 -17.41 -6.06 11.15
CA LEU A 361 -18.36 -4.95 10.97
C LEU A 361 -19.44 -4.95 12.06
N ASP A 362 -20.06 -6.09 12.34
CA ASP A 362 -21.12 -6.19 13.33
C ASP A 362 -20.59 -5.89 14.75
N THR A 363 -19.40 -6.41 15.08
CA THR A 363 -18.76 -6.15 16.39
C THR A 363 -18.42 -4.65 16.54
N CYS A 364 -17.83 -4.01 15.52
CA CYS A 364 -17.58 -2.58 15.55
C CYS A 364 -18.87 -1.78 15.76
N LYS A 365 -19.92 -2.06 14.95
CA LYS A 365 -21.23 -1.38 15.10
C LYS A 365 -21.81 -1.51 16.50
N GLU A 366 -21.79 -2.72 17.07
CA GLU A 366 -22.31 -2.99 18.40
C GLU A 366 -21.51 -2.25 19.48
N LYS A 367 -20.17 -2.34 19.43
CA LYS A 367 -19.31 -1.76 20.49
C LYS A 367 -19.32 -0.24 20.46
N PHE A 368 -19.23 0.37 19.28
CA PHE A 368 -19.33 1.82 19.14
C PHE A 368 -20.70 2.34 19.55
N ALA A 369 -21.78 1.67 19.19
CA ALA A 369 -23.13 2.04 19.63
C ALA A 369 -23.29 1.98 21.16
N LYS A 370 -22.75 0.95 21.83
CA LYS A 370 -22.72 0.85 23.29
C LYS A 370 -21.94 1.98 23.95
N ALA A 371 -20.91 2.47 23.30
CA ALA A 371 -20.12 3.64 23.74
C ALA A 371 -20.81 4.99 23.46
N GLY A 372 -21.99 4.99 22.82
CA GLY A 372 -22.70 6.21 22.42
C GLY A 372 -22.15 6.89 21.17
N ILE A 373 -21.38 6.14 20.36
CA ILE A 373 -20.69 6.61 19.16
C ILE A 373 -21.33 5.92 17.93
N THR A 374 -21.57 6.66 16.88
CA THR A 374 -22.12 6.11 15.62
C THR A 374 -21.01 5.61 14.73
N PHE A 375 -21.07 4.34 14.35
CA PHE A 375 -20.16 3.73 13.37
C PHE A 375 -20.82 3.79 11.98
N HIS A 376 -20.09 4.29 10.98
CA HIS A 376 -20.61 4.60 9.63
C HIS A 376 -20.19 3.64 8.53
N THR A 377 -19.20 2.76 8.82
CA THR A 377 -18.70 1.84 7.78
C THR A 377 -19.58 0.61 7.67
N ASP A 378 -20.08 0.33 6.46
CA ASP A 378 -21.00 -0.77 6.16
C ASP A 378 -20.36 -1.92 5.37
N SER A 379 -19.16 -1.71 4.84
CA SER A 379 -18.42 -2.70 4.06
C SER A 379 -16.93 -2.61 4.31
N MET A 380 -16.23 -3.68 4.01
CA MET A 380 -14.78 -3.74 3.99
C MET A 380 -14.31 -4.58 2.80
N ILE A 381 -13.07 -4.39 2.42
CA ILE A 381 -12.39 -5.27 1.46
C ILE A 381 -12.07 -6.57 2.21
N ALA A 382 -12.52 -7.70 1.67
CA ALA A 382 -12.25 -9.01 2.25
C ALA A 382 -10.76 -9.38 2.06
N PRO A 383 -10.18 -10.24 2.90
CA PRO A 383 -8.84 -10.77 2.62
C PRO A 383 -8.82 -11.57 1.32
N HIS A 384 -7.68 -11.54 0.64
CA HIS A 384 -7.40 -12.35 -0.54
C HIS A 384 -6.35 -13.42 -0.22
N GLU A 385 -6.55 -14.65 -0.73
CA GLU A 385 -5.60 -15.75 -0.58
C GLU A 385 -5.59 -16.62 -1.84
N VAL A 386 -4.40 -16.88 -2.39
CA VAL A 386 -4.15 -17.96 -3.34
C VAL A 386 -3.40 -19.06 -2.62
N SER A 387 -3.87 -20.31 -2.75
CA SER A 387 -3.26 -21.43 -2.03
C SER A 387 -1.77 -21.58 -2.36
N GLU A 388 -0.92 -21.66 -1.33
CA GLU A 388 0.50 -21.99 -1.47
C GLU A 388 0.73 -23.37 -2.08
N ASP A 389 -0.26 -24.28 -1.97
CA ASP A 389 -0.23 -25.61 -2.53
C ASP A 389 -0.61 -25.68 -4.00
N SER A 390 -1.07 -24.56 -4.61
CA SER A 390 -1.39 -24.52 -6.04
C SER A 390 -0.15 -24.73 -6.90
N ASP A 391 -0.32 -25.41 -8.05
CA ASP A 391 0.77 -25.58 -9.01
C ASP A 391 1.32 -24.24 -9.50
N PHE A 392 0.48 -23.21 -9.56
CA PHE A 392 0.86 -21.85 -9.91
C PHE A 392 1.89 -21.28 -8.91
N VAL A 393 1.54 -21.21 -7.63
CA VAL A 393 2.44 -20.66 -6.58
C VAL A 393 3.71 -21.49 -6.47
N LYS A 394 3.62 -22.82 -6.47
CA LYS A 394 4.78 -23.72 -6.44
C LYS A 394 5.72 -23.51 -7.63
N THR A 395 5.18 -23.24 -8.81
CA THR A 395 5.99 -22.96 -10.01
C THR A 395 6.74 -21.63 -9.85
N LEU A 396 6.08 -20.57 -9.35
CA LEU A 396 6.71 -19.28 -9.10
C LEU A 396 7.83 -19.40 -8.06
N LEU A 397 7.57 -20.06 -6.93
CA LEU A 397 8.57 -20.31 -5.89
C LEU A 397 9.79 -21.04 -6.43
N LYS A 398 9.56 -22.10 -7.24
CA LYS A 398 10.63 -22.86 -7.87
C LYS A 398 11.45 -22.00 -8.86
N CYS A 399 10.82 -21.09 -9.60
CA CYS A 399 11.54 -20.16 -10.48
C CYS A 399 12.44 -19.21 -9.66
N TYR A 400 11.92 -18.69 -8.56
CA TYR A 400 12.70 -17.85 -7.65
C TYR A 400 13.92 -18.60 -7.07
N GLU A 401 13.71 -19.80 -6.50
CA GLU A 401 14.77 -20.64 -5.93
C GLU A 401 15.88 -20.96 -6.95
N GLU A 402 15.48 -21.29 -8.17
CA GLU A 402 16.39 -21.70 -9.23
C GLU A 402 17.36 -20.60 -9.67
N TYR A 403 16.92 -19.32 -9.64
CA TYR A 403 17.71 -18.17 -10.06
C TYR A 403 18.42 -17.46 -8.91
N THR A 404 17.94 -17.58 -7.70
CA THR A 404 18.48 -16.89 -6.53
C THR A 404 19.32 -17.79 -5.64
N GLY A 405 19.04 -19.09 -5.64
CA GLY A 405 19.59 -20.04 -4.66
C GLY A 405 19.09 -19.83 -3.23
N LEU A 406 18.07 -18.99 -3.05
CA LEU A 406 17.41 -18.72 -1.77
C LEU A 406 16.17 -19.59 -1.63
N ASP A 407 15.75 -19.87 -0.38
CA ASP A 407 14.52 -20.61 -0.12
C ASP A 407 13.27 -19.82 -0.55
N GLY A 408 12.35 -20.51 -1.21
CA GLY A 408 11.05 -19.98 -1.58
C GLY A 408 10.04 -20.13 -0.44
N TYR A 409 9.29 -19.08 -0.17
CA TYR A 409 8.19 -19.07 0.81
C TYR A 409 7.10 -18.08 0.40
N CYS A 410 5.92 -18.22 0.99
CA CYS A 410 4.80 -17.33 0.78
C CYS A 410 4.79 -16.20 1.81
N ILE A 411 4.32 -15.03 1.40
CA ILE A 411 4.25 -13.81 2.20
C ILE A 411 2.80 -13.34 2.30
N ALA A 412 2.40 -12.89 3.48
CA ALA A 412 1.16 -12.16 3.69
C ALA A 412 1.45 -10.65 3.76
N LEU A 413 0.84 -9.89 2.86
CA LEU A 413 0.98 -8.44 2.78
C LEU A 413 -0.18 -7.73 3.50
N GLY A 414 0.12 -6.68 4.25
CA GLY A 414 -0.89 -5.79 4.83
C GLY A 414 -1.39 -4.70 3.86
N GLY A 415 -0.72 -4.54 2.70
CA GLY A 415 -1.13 -3.68 1.59
C GLY A 415 -2.13 -4.33 0.66
N LEU A 416 -2.58 -3.56 -0.33
CA LEU A 416 -3.42 -4.03 -1.44
C LEU A 416 -2.71 -3.65 -2.73
N THR A 417 -2.66 -4.58 -3.67
CA THR A 417 -2.17 -4.37 -5.03
C THR A 417 -3.26 -4.69 -6.05
N TYR A 418 -2.97 -4.54 -7.33
CA TYR A 418 -3.89 -4.91 -8.40
C TYR A 418 -4.45 -6.32 -8.33
N VAL A 419 -3.72 -7.26 -7.72
CA VAL A 419 -4.12 -8.68 -7.70
C VAL A 419 -5.18 -9.00 -6.66
N HIS A 420 -5.48 -8.07 -5.76
CA HIS A 420 -6.40 -8.29 -4.64
C HIS A 420 -7.80 -8.76 -5.06
N ASP A 421 -8.34 -8.15 -6.09
CA ASP A 421 -9.70 -8.45 -6.58
C ASP A 421 -9.71 -9.62 -7.58
N LEU A 422 -8.56 -10.25 -7.90
CA LEU A 422 -8.44 -11.33 -8.86
C LEU A 422 -8.51 -12.69 -8.19
N LYS A 423 -9.24 -13.61 -8.80
CA LYS A 423 -9.47 -14.94 -8.23
C LYS A 423 -8.19 -15.74 -7.99
N ASN A 424 -7.20 -15.61 -8.88
CA ASN A 424 -5.93 -16.37 -8.85
C ASN A 424 -4.77 -15.42 -9.16
N GLY A 425 -4.72 -14.30 -8.43
CA GLY A 425 -3.70 -13.27 -8.54
C GLY A 425 -2.73 -13.29 -7.37
N VAL A 426 -1.43 -13.17 -7.63
CA VAL A 426 -0.37 -13.06 -6.61
C VAL A 426 0.60 -11.94 -6.98
N ALA A 427 1.29 -11.31 -6.01
CA ALA A 427 2.44 -10.48 -6.33
C ALA A 427 3.71 -11.35 -6.32
N PHE A 428 4.59 -11.11 -7.30
CA PHE A 428 5.79 -11.91 -7.55
C PHE A 428 6.93 -11.02 -8.04
N GLY A 429 7.73 -10.52 -7.11
CA GLY A 429 8.79 -9.54 -7.37
C GLY A 429 8.22 -8.10 -7.50
N ALA A 430 9.06 -7.04 -7.81
CA ALA A 430 10.50 -7.25 -8.11
C ALA A 430 11.42 -6.90 -6.92
N VAL A 431 10.89 -6.62 -5.73
CA VAL A 431 11.70 -6.26 -4.55
C VAL A 431 12.21 -7.51 -3.84
N PHE A 432 13.53 -7.62 -3.67
CA PHE A 432 14.16 -8.77 -3.01
C PHE A 432 14.17 -8.61 -1.49
N PRO A 433 14.19 -9.74 -0.74
CA PRO A 433 14.26 -9.72 0.71
C PRO A 433 15.48 -8.92 1.22
N GLY A 434 15.23 -7.98 2.14
CA GLY A 434 16.27 -7.14 2.74
C GLY A 434 16.59 -5.86 1.96
N THR A 435 16.03 -5.63 0.78
CA THR A 435 16.20 -4.41 0.00
C THR A 435 15.11 -3.40 0.37
N ASP A 436 15.49 -2.25 0.90
CA ASP A 436 14.63 -1.09 1.10
C ASP A 436 14.83 -0.12 -0.08
N THR A 437 13.95 -0.18 -1.06
CA THR A 437 14.00 0.63 -2.29
C THR A 437 13.58 2.09 -2.08
N ARG A 438 13.21 2.50 -0.88
CA ARG A 438 12.60 3.80 -0.56
C ARG A 438 11.34 4.09 -1.38
N MET A 439 10.61 3.06 -1.75
CA MET A 439 9.35 3.15 -2.48
C MET A 439 8.44 4.23 -1.87
N HIS A 440 7.79 5.05 -2.69
CA HIS A 440 7.00 6.24 -2.33
C HIS A 440 7.79 7.38 -1.63
N GLY A 441 9.09 7.20 -1.37
CA GLY A 441 9.96 8.20 -0.74
C GLY A 441 10.81 8.97 -1.74
N ALA A 442 11.59 9.93 -1.22
CA ALA A 442 12.67 10.55 -1.98
C ALA A 442 13.85 9.58 -2.15
N ASP A 443 14.60 9.75 -3.24
CA ASP A 443 15.71 8.86 -3.62
C ASP A 443 15.28 7.39 -3.77
N GLU A 444 14.06 7.16 -4.27
CA GLU A 444 13.62 5.84 -4.71
C GLU A 444 14.62 5.26 -5.70
N PHE A 445 14.87 3.95 -5.60
CA PHE A 445 15.79 3.26 -6.50
C PHE A 445 15.40 1.81 -6.71
N ALA A 446 15.83 1.26 -7.85
CA ALA A 446 15.90 -0.18 -8.07
C ALA A 446 17.36 -0.64 -8.10
N VAL A 447 17.62 -1.87 -7.62
CA VAL A 447 18.94 -2.48 -7.70
C VAL A 447 19.11 -3.13 -9.08
N VAL A 448 20.18 -2.78 -9.78
CA VAL A 448 20.47 -3.23 -11.16
C VAL A 448 20.43 -4.76 -11.27
N ASP A 449 21.17 -5.45 -10.39
CA ASP A 449 21.28 -6.91 -10.42
C ASP A 449 19.94 -7.60 -10.08
N GLU A 450 19.12 -6.98 -9.23
CA GLU A 450 17.77 -7.47 -8.87
C GLU A 450 16.80 -7.35 -10.03
N LEU A 451 16.85 -6.27 -10.81
CA LEU A 451 16.04 -6.14 -12.03
C LEU A 451 16.44 -7.15 -13.10
N VAL A 452 17.74 -7.40 -13.27
CA VAL A 452 18.24 -8.44 -14.20
C VAL A 452 17.80 -9.83 -13.75
N ALA A 453 17.87 -10.13 -12.45
CA ALA A 453 17.40 -11.38 -11.90
C ALA A 453 15.87 -11.52 -12.09
N SER A 454 15.10 -10.44 -11.86
CA SER A 454 13.66 -10.43 -12.06
C SER A 454 13.27 -10.74 -13.51
N ALA A 455 13.93 -10.12 -14.49
CA ALA A 455 13.67 -10.41 -15.91
C ALA A 455 13.92 -11.90 -16.26
N LYS A 456 14.96 -12.51 -15.68
CA LYS A 456 15.23 -13.95 -15.85
C LYS A 456 14.17 -14.82 -15.19
N ILE A 457 13.80 -14.50 -13.94
CA ILE A 457 12.77 -15.21 -13.17
C ILE A 457 11.42 -15.13 -13.88
N PHE A 458 11.02 -13.95 -14.34
CA PHE A 458 9.75 -13.77 -15.08
C PHE A 458 9.74 -14.56 -16.39
N ALA A 459 10.83 -14.54 -17.16
CA ALA A 459 10.94 -15.32 -18.40
C ALA A 459 10.79 -16.82 -18.12
N GLN A 460 11.43 -17.33 -17.08
CA GLN A 460 11.31 -18.73 -16.70
C GLN A 460 9.88 -19.07 -16.22
N ALA A 461 9.25 -18.20 -15.42
CA ALA A 461 7.87 -18.39 -14.97
C ALA A 461 6.91 -18.46 -16.17
N ILE A 462 7.06 -17.59 -17.17
CA ILE A 462 6.27 -17.64 -18.40
C ILE A 462 6.47 -18.97 -19.12
N VAL A 463 7.70 -19.43 -19.27
CA VAL A 463 8.00 -20.71 -19.93
C VAL A 463 7.35 -21.89 -19.20
N GLU A 464 7.46 -21.94 -17.88
CA GLU A 464 6.92 -23.08 -17.09
C GLU A 464 5.38 -23.08 -17.03
N LEU A 465 4.75 -21.90 -17.05
CA LEU A 465 3.30 -21.76 -16.92
C LEU A 465 2.54 -21.78 -18.27
N CYS A 466 3.22 -21.44 -19.37
CA CYS A 466 2.59 -21.30 -20.70
C CYS A 466 3.07 -22.34 -21.75
N SER A 467 3.95 -23.28 -21.41
CA SER A 467 4.45 -24.31 -22.36
C SER A 467 3.63 -25.57 -22.38
#